data_c41624f4ca27ef976301ec599f83d1a6
#
_entry.id   c41624f4ca27ef976301ec599f83d1a6
#
_cell.length_a   1.000
_cell.length_b   1.000
_cell.length_c   1.000
_cell.angle_alpha   90.00
_cell.angle_beta   90.00
_cell.angle_gamma   90.00
#
_symmetry.space_group_name_H-M   'P 1'
#
loop_
_entity.id
_entity.type
_entity.pdbx_description
1 polymer ?
#
loop_
_entity_poly.entity_id
_entity_poly.type
_entity_poly.pdbx_seq_one_letter_code
_entity_poly.pdbx_strand_id
1 'polypeptide(L)'
;MSAILLTGSSRGIGAAAREALEKRGAKVIGHATSASDANTICADFTEPSAPQLLWEEALDRAKGEIDVLVNNAGLFNATPLDSSDIEWLDGWEETLRINLTAAAQLSRFAVRHWLDRDVPGRIVHVASRAGYRGDSPAHWHYAAAKGGMLAMHKTIARGYAANRIVSFAITPGFTDTAMAGDYLESRGGDGLLRDIPLGRVAEPAEIARIIEFCSLDAPESMTGAVIDANGASYVR
;
A
#
# COMPACT_ATOMS: atom_id res chain seq x y z
N MET A 1 1.29 -18.58 14.03
CA MET A 1 0.34 -17.46 13.82
C MET A 1 1.17 -16.35 13.22
N SER A 2 0.85 -15.94 11.97
CA SER A 2 1.65 -14.92 11.28
C SER A 2 1.45 -13.54 11.92
N ALA A 3 2.56 -12.84 12.17
CA ALA A 3 2.56 -11.45 12.61
C ALA A 3 2.73 -10.52 11.40
N ILE A 4 1.81 -9.56 11.25
CA ILE A 4 1.69 -8.72 10.07
C ILE A 4 1.72 -7.25 10.48
N LEU A 5 2.66 -6.48 9.93
CA LEU A 5 2.59 -5.02 9.99
C LEU A 5 1.79 -4.51 8.78
N LEU A 6 0.65 -3.87 9.05
CA LEU A 6 -0.24 -3.29 8.04
C LEU A 6 -0.29 -1.77 8.16
N THR A 7 0.22 -1.05 7.17
CA THR A 7 0.18 0.41 7.19
C THR A 7 -1.16 0.96 6.66
N GLY A 8 -1.65 2.06 7.27
CA GLY A 8 -2.91 2.69 6.87
C GLY A 8 -4.13 1.80 7.17
N SER A 9 -4.17 1.17 8.34
CA SER A 9 -5.15 0.14 8.71
C SER A 9 -6.47 0.67 9.29
N SER A 10 -6.64 1.99 9.42
CA SER A 10 -7.79 2.57 10.14
C SER A 10 -9.03 2.79 9.29
N ARG A 11 -8.92 2.78 7.96
CA ARG A 11 -10.04 3.06 7.04
C ARG A 11 -9.87 2.38 5.68
N GLY A 12 -10.93 2.36 4.87
CA GLY A 12 -10.92 1.91 3.48
C GLY A 12 -10.35 0.51 3.30
N ILE A 13 -9.47 0.36 2.31
CA ILE A 13 -8.81 -0.93 2.00
C ILE A 13 -8.07 -1.49 3.21
N GLY A 14 -7.35 -0.63 3.96
CA GLY A 14 -6.57 -1.08 5.11
C GLY A 14 -7.42 -1.65 6.25
N ALA A 15 -8.57 -1.02 6.56
CA ALA A 15 -9.47 -1.55 7.58
C ALA A 15 -10.10 -2.89 7.16
N ALA A 16 -10.54 -3.00 5.90
CA ALA A 16 -11.06 -4.24 5.35
C ALA A 16 -10.00 -5.35 5.32
N ALA A 17 -8.75 -5.02 4.97
CA ALA A 17 -7.65 -5.96 4.96
C ALA A 17 -7.30 -6.44 6.39
N ARG A 18 -7.29 -5.52 7.37
CA ARG A 18 -7.10 -5.87 8.78
C ARG A 18 -8.14 -6.90 9.23
N GLU A 19 -9.42 -6.60 8.99
CA GLU A 19 -10.51 -7.50 9.37
C GLU A 19 -10.37 -8.89 8.71
N ALA A 20 -10.05 -8.94 7.41
CA ALA A 20 -9.85 -10.18 6.69
C ALA A 20 -8.68 -11.01 7.27
N LEU A 21 -7.54 -10.38 7.54
CA LEU A 21 -6.36 -11.03 8.10
C LEU A 21 -6.58 -11.53 9.53
N GLU A 22 -7.24 -10.72 10.38
CA GLU A 22 -7.58 -11.09 11.76
C GLU A 22 -8.58 -12.27 11.80
N LYS A 23 -9.56 -12.32 10.89
CA LYS A 23 -10.47 -13.47 10.74
C LYS A 23 -9.74 -14.78 10.38
N ARG A 24 -8.60 -14.71 9.71
CA ARG A 24 -7.72 -15.86 9.42
C ARG A 24 -6.79 -16.20 10.59
N GLY A 25 -6.91 -15.52 11.71
CA GLY A 25 -6.09 -15.74 12.90
C GLY A 25 -4.70 -15.10 12.84
N ALA A 26 -4.43 -14.19 11.90
CA ALA A 26 -3.17 -13.44 11.91
C ALA A 26 -3.16 -12.41 13.05
N LYS A 27 -1.97 -12.17 13.62
CA LYS A 27 -1.73 -11.05 14.54
C LYS A 27 -1.42 -9.80 13.70
N VAL A 28 -2.39 -8.90 13.57
CA VAL A 28 -2.19 -7.66 12.82
C VAL A 28 -1.77 -6.53 13.77
N ILE A 29 -0.62 -5.92 13.46
CA ILE A 29 -0.17 -4.67 14.04
C ILE A 29 -0.48 -3.58 13.02
N GLY A 30 -1.47 -2.76 13.33
CA GLY A 30 -1.95 -1.70 12.48
C GLY A 30 -1.10 -0.43 12.61
N HIS A 31 -1.18 0.43 11.60
CA HIS A 31 -0.66 1.78 11.63
C HIS A 31 -1.70 2.76 11.12
N ALA A 32 -1.78 3.93 11.74
CA ALA A 32 -2.57 5.08 11.30
C ALA A 32 -1.89 6.38 11.73
N THR A 33 -2.29 7.52 11.15
CA THR A 33 -1.84 8.85 11.60
C THR A 33 -2.39 9.19 12.99
N SER A 34 -3.57 8.65 13.34
CA SER A 34 -4.13 8.69 14.70
C SER A 34 -4.43 7.26 15.15
N ALA A 35 -4.00 6.87 16.35
CA ALA A 35 -4.27 5.54 16.90
C ALA A 35 -5.77 5.38 17.18
N SER A 36 -6.34 4.27 16.72
CA SER A 36 -7.75 3.93 16.90
C SER A 36 -8.01 2.86 17.96
N ASP A 37 -6.98 2.05 18.30
CA ASP A 37 -7.07 0.95 19.27
C ASP A 37 -5.68 0.51 19.78
N ALA A 38 -5.68 -0.45 20.74
CA ALA A 38 -4.45 -0.94 21.39
C ALA A 38 -3.47 -1.65 20.42
N ASN A 39 -3.93 -2.09 19.25
CA ASN A 39 -3.10 -2.78 18.26
C ASN A 39 -2.70 -1.87 17.09
N THR A 40 -3.03 -0.59 17.12
CA THR A 40 -2.68 0.40 16.10
C THR A 40 -1.61 1.35 16.64
N ILE A 41 -0.50 1.47 15.92
CA ILE A 41 0.59 2.41 16.22
C ILE A 41 0.32 3.71 15.47
N CYS A 42 0.43 4.83 16.21
CA CYS A 42 0.31 6.16 15.63
C CYS A 42 1.66 6.59 15.05
N ALA A 43 1.70 6.89 13.75
CA ALA A 43 2.89 7.46 13.10
C ALA A 43 2.48 8.33 11.91
N ASP A 44 3.08 9.50 11.79
CA ASP A 44 2.84 10.41 10.67
C ASP A 44 3.99 10.31 9.67
N PHE A 45 3.72 9.78 8.48
CA PHE A 45 4.74 9.59 7.45
C PHE A 45 5.17 10.88 6.75
N THR A 46 4.63 12.03 7.10
CA THR A 46 5.22 13.32 6.77
C THR A 46 6.55 13.51 7.52
N GLU A 47 6.71 12.86 8.66
CA GLU A 47 7.94 12.88 9.45
C GLU A 47 8.94 11.81 8.95
N PRO A 48 10.19 12.19 8.58
CA PRO A 48 11.16 11.25 8.00
C PRO A 48 11.55 10.07 8.89
N SER A 49 11.49 10.24 10.21
CA SER A 49 11.81 9.20 11.21
C SER A 49 10.64 8.26 11.53
N ALA A 50 9.41 8.64 11.17
CA ALA A 50 8.22 7.89 11.55
C ALA A 50 8.22 6.43 11.06
N PRO A 51 8.67 6.07 9.85
CA PRO A 51 8.73 4.67 9.43
C PRO A 51 9.68 3.82 10.26
N GLN A 52 10.81 4.39 10.73
CA GLN A 52 11.74 3.69 11.60
C GLN A 52 11.11 3.42 12.98
N LEU A 53 10.55 4.45 13.61
CA LEU A 53 9.91 4.33 14.91
C LEU A 53 8.72 3.36 14.87
N LEU A 54 7.93 3.40 13.80
CA LEU A 54 6.86 2.43 13.56
C LEU A 54 7.38 1.00 13.50
N TRP A 55 8.47 0.76 12.75
CA TRP A 55 9.04 -0.57 12.61
C TRP A 55 9.56 -1.11 13.94
N GLU A 56 10.29 -0.29 14.70
CA GLU A 56 10.84 -0.66 16.01
C GLU A 56 9.74 -1.00 17.02
N GLU A 57 8.70 -0.16 17.11
CA GLU A 57 7.56 -0.42 17.99
C GLU A 57 6.73 -1.64 17.53
N ALA A 58 6.57 -1.83 16.21
CA ALA A 58 5.89 -3.01 15.70
C ALA A 58 6.64 -4.30 16.02
N LEU A 59 7.97 -4.31 15.93
CA LEU A 59 8.80 -5.44 16.35
C LEU A 59 8.64 -5.74 17.84
N ASP A 60 8.64 -4.72 18.70
CA ASP A 60 8.43 -4.92 20.15
C ASP A 60 7.07 -5.57 20.42
N ARG A 61 5.99 -5.02 19.83
CA ARG A 61 4.64 -5.59 19.95
C ARG A 61 4.53 -7.00 19.36
N ALA A 62 5.29 -7.30 18.32
CA ALA A 62 5.38 -8.62 17.69
C ALA A 62 6.34 -9.58 18.42
N LYS A 63 6.97 -9.15 19.51
CA LYS A 63 7.99 -9.93 20.24
C LYS A 63 9.19 -10.31 19.35
N GLY A 64 9.56 -9.42 18.45
CA GLY A 64 10.68 -9.60 17.53
C GLY A 64 10.37 -10.41 16.27
N GLU A 65 9.12 -10.74 16.00
CA GLU A 65 8.74 -11.59 14.85
C GLU A 65 7.68 -10.90 13.99
N ILE A 66 8.07 -10.34 12.85
CA ILE A 66 7.17 -9.86 11.80
C ILE A 66 7.41 -10.70 10.55
N ASP A 67 6.39 -11.43 10.11
CA ASP A 67 6.46 -12.32 8.94
C ASP A 67 6.04 -11.62 7.65
N VAL A 68 5.15 -10.63 7.77
CA VAL A 68 4.55 -9.95 6.61
C VAL A 68 4.53 -8.44 6.82
N LEU A 69 4.93 -7.70 5.79
CA LEU A 69 4.75 -6.27 5.69
C LEU A 69 3.72 -5.95 4.60
N VAL A 70 2.65 -5.23 4.94
CA VAL A 70 1.67 -4.71 3.99
C VAL A 70 1.81 -3.19 3.88
N ASN A 71 2.39 -2.71 2.80
CA ASN A 71 2.49 -1.29 2.46
C ASN A 71 1.20 -0.83 1.79
N ASN A 72 0.24 -0.37 2.59
CA ASN A 72 -1.07 0.11 2.13
C ASN A 72 -1.28 1.61 2.37
N ALA A 73 -0.62 2.21 3.35
CA ALA A 73 -0.76 3.64 3.62
C ALA A 73 -0.50 4.48 2.35
N GLY A 74 -1.31 5.51 2.18
CA GLY A 74 -1.17 6.41 1.05
C GLY A 74 -2.18 7.55 1.11
N LEU A 75 -1.90 8.61 0.37
CA LEU A 75 -2.79 9.74 0.14
C LEU A 75 -2.99 9.97 -1.37
N PHE A 76 -4.07 10.66 -1.70
CA PHE A 76 -4.45 11.02 -3.06
C PHE A 76 -5.00 12.44 -3.06
N ASN A 77 -4.12 13.41 -2.86
CA ASN A 77 -4.45 14.83 -2.89
C ASN A 77 -4.16 15.39 -4.28
N ALA A 78 -4.99 16.31 -4.75
CA ALA A 78 -4.73 17.00 -6.00
C ALA A 78 -3.73 18.13 -5.78
N THR A 79 -2.80 18.28 -6.71
CA THR A 79 -1.92 19.45 -6.81
C THR A 79 -2.04 20.00 -8.24
N PRO A 80 -2.93 20.97 -8.46
CA PRO A 80 -3.19 21.56 -9.78
C PRO A 80 -1.93 22.17 -10.40
N LEU A 81 -1.84 22.16 -11.73
CA LEU A 81 -0.68 22.69 -12.45
C LEU A 81 -0.51 24.22 -12.29
N ASP A 82 -1.59 24.93 -12.00
CA ASP A 82 -1.64 26.37 -11.78
C ASP A 82 -1.47 26.78 -10.30
N SER A 83 -1.16 25.81 -9.41
CA SER A 83 -0.69 26.12 -8.05
C SER A 83 0.61 26.90 -8.08
N SER A 84 0.92 27.63 -7.01
CA SER A 84 2.25 28.26 -6.89
C SER A 84 3.36 27.21 -6.90
N ASP A 85 4.57 27.58 -7.31
CA ASP A 85 5.73 26.67 -7.33
C ASP A 85 5.99 26.00 -5.98
N ILE A 86 5.77 26.74 -4.89
CA ILE A 86 5.95 26.22 -3.52
C ILE A 86 4.88 25.16 -3.21
N GLU A 87 3.59 25.48 -3.41
CA GLU A 87 2.51 24.55 -3.13
C GLU A 87 2.60 23.29 -4.01
N TRP A 88 3.03 23.46 -5.28
CA TRP A 88 3.21 22.34 -6.18
C TRP A 88 4.32 21.41 -5.70
N LEU A 89 5.46 21.98 -5.30
CA LEU A 89 6.61 21.21 -4.80
C LEU A 89 6.30 20.54 -3.45
N ASP A 90 5.64 21.24 -2.54
CA ASP A 90 5.23 20.68 -1.25
C ASP A 90 4.29 19.47 -1.44
N GLY A 91 3.28 19.57 -2.32
CA GLY A 91 2.37 18.46 -2.64
C GLY A 91 3.08 17.29 -3.30
N TRP A 92 4.08 17.58 -4.16
CA TRP A 92 4.93 16.57 -4.77
C TRP A 92 5.73 15.80 -3.71
N GLU A 93 6.44 16.52 -2.85
CA GLU A 93 7.31 15.92 -1.83
C GLU A 93 6.51 15.16 -0.78
N GLU A 94 5.40 15.71 -0.30
CA GLU A 94 4.51 15.04 0.65
C GLU A 94 4.00 13.72 0.08
N THR A 95 3.50 13.75 -1.15
CA THR A 95 2.96 12.53 -1.80
C THR A 95 4.05 11.48 -1.98
N LEU A 96 5.23 11.84 -2.45
CA LEU A 96 6.34 10.89 -2.59
C LEU A 96 6.79 10.35 -1.22
N ARG A 97 6.83 11.19 -0.21
CA ARG A 97 7.22 10.81 1.15
C ARG A 97 6.29 9.75 1.72
N ILE A 98 4.98 9.97 1.66
CA ILE A 98 3.98 9.08 2.23
C ILE A 98 3.81 7.82 1.36
N ASN A 99 3.63 7.99 0.03
CA ASN A 99 3.23 6.88 -0.83
C ASN A 99 4.40 6.00 -1.30
N LEU A 100 5.63 6.50 -1.26
CA LEU A 100 6.80 5.77 -1.78
C LEU A 100 7.92 5.66 -0.74
N THR A 101 8.40 6.78 -0.18
CA THR A 101 9.59 6.77 0.67
C THR A 101 9.36 5.99 1.95
N ALA A 102 8.20 6.16 2.61
CA ALA A 102 7.85 5.41 3.81
C ALA A 102 7.77 3.90 3.53
N ALA A 103 7.11 3.50 2.44
CA ALA A 103 7.06 2.10 2.01
C ALA A 103 8.45 1.53 1.71
N ALA A 104 9.34 2.33 1.10
CA ALA A 104 10.72 1.92 0.82
C ALA A 104 11.54 1.73 2.11
N GLN A 105 11.42 2.64 3.08
CA GLN A 105 12.08 2.51 4.38
C GLN A 105 11.61 1.28 5.12
N LEU A 106 10.29 1.06 5.23
CA LEU A 106 9.72 -0.12 5.88
C LEU A 106 10.14 -1.41 5.19
N SER A 107 10.11 -1.45 3.86
CA SER A 107 10.57 -2.61 3.09
C SER A 107 12.06 -2.91 3.35
N ARG A 108 12.91 -1.87 3.43
CA ARG A 108 14.33 -2.01 3.77
C ARG A 108 14.51 -2.59 5.18
N PHE A 109 13.76 -2.12 6.17
CA PHE A 109 13.83 -2.65 7.53
C PHE A 109 13.37 -4.12 7.58
N ALA A 110 12.27 -4.45 6.91
CA ALA A 110 11.73 -5.79 6.83
C ALA A 110 12.73 -6.77 6.17
N VAL A 111 13.25 -6.42 5.01
CA VAL A 111 14.23 -7.26 4.29
C VAL A 111 15.49 -7.49 5.14
N ARG A 112 16.05 -6.43 5.76
CA ARG A 112 17.20 -6.57 6.65
C ARG A 112 16.90 -7.50 7.82
N HIS A 113 15.76 -7.30 8.48
CA HIS A 113 15.34 -8.11 9.61
C HIS A 113 15.28 -9.60 9.26
N TRP A 114 14.70 -9.94 8.10
CA TRP A 114 14.60 -11.33 7.67
C TRP A 114 15.95 -11.91 7.23
N LEU A 115 16.79 -11.12 6.55
CA LEU A 115 18.15 -11.55 6.17
C LEU A 115 19.03 -11.81 7.39
N ASP A 116 19.03 -10.90 8.37
CA ASP A 116 19.85 -11.00 9.59
C ASP A 116 19.47 -12.22 10.44
N ARG A 117 18.25 -12.73 10.30
CA ARG A 117 17.70 -13.88 11.05
C ARG A 117 17.63 -15.16 10.21
N ASP A 118 17.96 -15.11 8.95
CA ASP A 118 17.78 -16.21 7.97
C ASP A 118 16.35 -16.81 8.02
N VAL A 119 15.32 -15.96 8.05
CA VAL A 119 13.93 -16.37 8.05
C VAL A 119 13.21 -15.90 6.79
N PRO A 120 12.15 -16.61 6.34
CA PRO A 120 11.33 -16.14 5.23
C PRO A 120 10.58 -14.85 5.56
N GLY A 121 10.21 -14.09 4.53
CA GLY A 121 9.41 -12.90 4.69
C GLY A 121 8.53 -12.60 3.48
N ARG A 122 7.46 -11.84 3.69
CA ARG A 122 6.53 -11.43 2.63
C ARG A 122 6.30 -9.93 2.64
N ILE A 123 6.33 -9.32 1.47
CA ILE A 123 5.93 -7.92 1.30
C ILE A 123 4.77 -7.85 0.31
N VAL A 124 3.70 -7.16 0.70
CA VAL A 124 2.55 -6.85 -0.16
C VAL A 124 2.47 -5.34 -0.33
N HIS A 125 2.55 -4.87 -1.56
CA HIS A 125 2.46 -3.45 -1.89
C HIS A 125 1.09 -3.14 -2.49
N VAL A 126 0.31 -2.27 -1.86
CA VAL A 126 -0.90 -1.71 -2.45
C VAL A 126 -0.51 -0.50 -3.31
N ALA A 127 -0.21 -0.79 -4.58
CA ALA A 127 0.16 0.21 -5.57
C ALA A 127 -1.10 0.89 -6.16
N SER A 128 -1.18 1.03 -7.46
CA SER A 128 -2.34 1.54 -8.20
C SER A 128 -2.16 1.27 -9.70
N ARG A 129 -3.26 1.16 -10.44
CA ARG A 129 -3.23 1.22 -11.92
C ARG A 129 -2.57 2.51 -12.43
N ALA A 130 -2.64 3.61 -11.63
CA ALA A 130 -1.98 4.87 -11.95
C ALA A 130 -0.47 4.73 -12.14
N GLY A 131 0.18 3.78 -11.47
CA GLY A 131 1.60 3.49 -11.64
C GLY A 131 1.97 2.95 -13.02
N TYR A 132 0.99 2.51 -13.81
CA TYR A 132 1.17 2.07 -15.20
C TYR A 132 0.64 3.08 -16.21
N ARG A 133 -0.63 3.50 -16.04
CA ARG A 133 -1.32 4.31 -17.06
C ARG A 133 -1.19 5.83 -16.84
N GLY A 134 -0.61 6.24 -15.72
CA GLY A 134 -0.71 7.63 -15.26
C GLY A 134 -2.07 7.91 -14.59
N ASP A 135 -2.25 9.17 -14.18
CA ASP A 135 -3.48 9.66 -13.54
C ASP A 135 -3.88 11.02 -14.13
N SER A 136 -4.77 11.75 -13.49
CA SER A 136 -5.19 13.06 -13.94
C SER A 136 -4.07 14.09 -13.89
N PRO A 137 -4.18 15.22 -14.63
CA PRO A 137 -3.14 16.27 -14.64
C PRO A 137 -2.77 16.85 -13.27
N ALA A 138 -3.64 16.74 -12.28
CA ALA A 138 -3.36 17.20 -10.92
C ALA A 138 -2.69 16.13 -10.01
N HIS A 139 -2.35 14.95 -10.54
CA HIS A 139 -1.86 13.81 -9.74
C HIS A 139 -0.57 13.18 -10.29
N TRP A 140 0.35 13.99 -10.84
CA TRP A 140 1.62 13.49 -11.36
C TRP A 140 2.44 12.78 -10.29
N HIS A 141 2.52 13.38 -9.09
CA HIS A 141 3.22 12.83 -7.92
C HIS A 141 2.66 11.46 -7.50
N TYR A 142 1.33 11.29 -7.54
CA TYR A 142 0.71 10.01 -7.20
C TYR A 142 1.08 8.92 -8.20
N ALA A 143 0.96 9.20 -9.50
CA ALA A 143 1.35 8.26 -10.54
C ALA A 143 2.84 7.92 -10.46
N ALA A 144 3.71 8.90 -10.24
CA ALA A 144 5.15 8.70 -10.05
C ALA A 144 5.44 7.83 -8.82
N ALA A 145 4.81 8.12 -7.67
CA ALA A 145 4.99 7.35 -6.44
C ALA A 145 4.56 5.89 -6.62
N LYS A 146 3.39 5.65 -7.22
CA LYS A 146 2.87 4.29 -7.45
C LYS A 146 3.66 3.54 -8.53
N GLY A 147 4.17 4.22 -9.55
CA GLY A 147 5.12 3.66 -10.52
C GLY A 147 6.46 3.28 -9.88
N GLY A 148 7.00 4.15 -9.03
CA GLY A 148 8.20 3.88 -8.24
C GLY A 148 8.02 2.68 -7.32
N MET A 149 6.86 2.54 -6.66
CA MET A 149 6.54 1.38 -5.82
C MET A 149 6.54 0.07 -6.62
N LEU A 150 5.99 0.06 -7.85
CA LEU A 150 6.01 -1.10 -8.73
C LEU A 150 7.42 -1.48 -9.18
N ALA A 151 8.27 -0.49 -9.45
CA ALA A 151 9.68 -0.73 -9.79
C ALA A 151 10.46 -1.30 -8.60
N MET A 152 10.27 -0.72 -7.41
CA MET A 152 10.87 -1.19 -6.16
C MET A 152 10.44 -2.62 -5.83
N HIS A 153 9.14 -2.93 -5.93
CA HIS A 153 8.60 -4.28 -5.75
C HIS A 153 9.33 -5.31 -6.61
N LYS A 154 9.48 -5.04 -7.92
CA LYS A 154 10.18 -5.95 -8.84
C LYS A 154 11.65 -6.14 -8.48
N THR A 155 12.31 -5.08 -8.01
CA THR A 155 13.70 -5.14 -7.54
C THR A 155 13.82 -6.03 -6.31
N ILE A 156 12.93 -5.89 -5.33
CA ILE A 156 12.90 -6.72 -4.11
C ILE A 156 12.65 -8.18 -4.48
N ALA A 157 11.64 -8.46 -5.29
CA ALA A 157 11.30 -9.82 -5.72
C ALA A 157 12.49 -10.52 -6.38
N ARG A 158 13.20 -9.84 -7.30
CA ARG A 158 14.35 -10.41 -7.99
C ARG A 158 15.60 -10.53 -7.11
N GLY A 159 15.78 -9.57 -6.20
CA GLY A 159 17.00 -9.50 -5.39
C GLY A 159 17.04 -10.50 -4.24
N TYR A 160 15.87 -10.85 -3.70
CA TYR A 160 15.80 -11.58 -2.41
C TYR A 160 15.00 -12.88 -2.46
N ALA A 161 14.52 -13.32 -3.63
CA ALA A 161 13.78 -14.59 -3.75
C ALA A 161 14.60 -15.80 -3.26
N ALA A 162 15.90 -15.83 -3.54
CA ALA A 162 16.81 -16.88 -3.06
C ALA A 162 16.92 -16.94 -1.53
N ASN A 163 16.59 -15.84 -0.84
CA ASN A 163 16.56 -15.76 0.60
C ASN A 163 15.16 -16.06 1.19
N ARG A 164 14.24 -16.61 0.38
CA ARG A 164 12.84 -16.87 0.78
C ARG A 164 12.05 -15.59 1.15
N ILE A 165 12.48 -14.44 0.63
CA ILE A 165 11.76 -13.18 0.77
C ILE A 165 11.01 -12.93 -0.52
N VAL A 166 9.68 -12.93 -0.44
CA VAL A 166 8.80 -12.78 -1.59
C VAL A 166 8.07 -11.43 -1.57
N SER A 167 7.82 -10.89 -2.74
CA SER A 167 7.16 -9.60 -2.89
C SER A 167 6.02 -9.69 -3.90
N PHE A 168 4.88 -9.08 -3.56
CA PHE A 168 3.68 -8.99 -4.38
C PHE A 168 3.24 -7.53 -4.48
N ALA A 169 2.67 -7.15 -5.60
CA ALA A 169 2.02 -5.85 -5.75
C ALA A 169 0.57 -6.04 -6.22
N ILE A 170 -0.31 -5.17 -5.74
CA ILE A 170 -1.70 -5.10 -6.16
C ILE A 170 -1.89 -3.73 -6.80
N THR A 171 -2.61 -3.67 -7.93
CA THR A 171 -2.93 -2.41 -8.61
C THR A 171 -4.44 -2.18 -8.64
N PRO A 172 -5.00 -1.68 -7.52
CA PRO A 172 -6.40 -1.31 -7.49
C PRO A 172 -6.73 -0.23 -8.53
N GLY A 173 -7.96 -0.27 -9.01
CA GLY A 173 -8.62 0.86 -9.63
C GLY A 173 -9.27 1.77 -8.59
N PHE A 174 -10.31 2.49 -8.98
CA PHE A 174 -11.14 3.19 -8.03
C PHE A 174 -11.82 2.17 -7.11
N THR A 175 -11.69 2.43 -5.82
CA THR A 175 -12.26 1.60 -4.75
C THR A 175 -13.16 2.49 -3.90
N ASP A 176 -14.32 2.00 -3.51
CA ASP A 176 -15.29 2.73 -2.71
C ASP A 176 -14.76 2.99 -1.31
N THR A 177 -14.05 4.09 -1.17
CA THR A 177 -13.44 4.57 0.07
C THR A 177 -13.67 6.07 0.19
N ALA A 178 -13.57 6.62 1.39
CA ALA A 178 -13.65 8.06 1.60
C ALA A 178 -12.62 8.85 0.73
N MET A 179 -11.46 8.24 0.44
CA MET A 179 -10.44 8.84 -0.46
C MET A 179 -10.93 8.97 -1.91
N ALA A 180 -11.84 8.10 -2.35
CA ALA A 180 -12.39 8.13 -3.71
C ALA A 180 -13.72 8.90 -3.78
N GLY A 181 -14.45 9.03 -2.65
CA GLY A 181 -15.78 9.65 -2.61
C GLY A 181 -15.79 11.08 -3.11
N ASP A 182 -14.94 11.94 -2.55
CA ASP A 182 -14.83 13.35 -2.94
C ASP A 182 -14.43 13.50 -4.42
N TYR A 183 -13.61 12.58 -4.93
CA TYR A 183 -13.16 12.59 -6.32
C TYR A 183 -14.26 12.09 -7.29
N LEU A 184 -15.06 11.12 -6.86
CA LEU A 184 -16.22 10.63 -7.62
C LEU A 184 -17.29 11.71 -7.76
N GLU A 185 -17.57 12.45 -6.69
CA GLU A 185 -18.56 13.54 -6.70
C GLU A 185 -18.11 14.73 -7.56
N SER A 186 -16.82 15.11 -7.47
CA SER A 186 -16.26 16.28 -8.17
C SER A 186 -16.15 16.14 -9.69
N ARG A 187 -16.12 14.90 -10.23
CA ARG A 187 -15.95 14.62 -11.67
C ARG A 187 -17.18 14.05 -12.37
N GLY A 188 -18.36 14.13 -11.75
CA GLY A 188 -19.61 13.62 -12.33
C GLY A 188 -19.53 12.10 -12.50
N GLY A 189 -19.76 11.35 -11.43
CA GLY A 189 -19.61 9.91 -11.22
C GLY A 189 -19.81 8.99 -12.44
N ASP A 190 -20.78 9.30 -13.32
CA ASP A 190 -21.06 8.59 -14.58
C ASP A 190 -19.88 8.63 -15.58
N GLY A 191 -19.08 9.70 -15.60
CA GLY A 191 -17.91 9.80 -16.46
C GLY A 191 -16.80 8.85 -16.07
N LEU A 192 -16.61 8.67 -14.78
CA LEU A 192 -15.59 7.77 -14.22
C LEU A 192 -16.00 6.30 -14.38
N LEU A 193 -17.29 5.97 -14.20
CA LEU A 193 -17.79 4.61 -14.36
C LEU A 193 -17.67 4.13 -15.81
N ARG A 194 -17.78 5.04 -16.80
CA ARG A 194 -17.56 4.68 -18.21
C ARG A 194 -16.12 4.23 -18.52
N ASP A 195 -15.14 4.66 -17.72
CA ASP A 195 -13.73 4.21 -17.85
C ASP A 195 -13.48 2.85 -17.16
N ILE A 196 -14.50 2.26 -16.52
CA ILE A 196 -14.39 0.96 -15.85
C ILE A 196 -15.31 -0.04 -16.56
N PRO A 197 -14.76 -0.95 -17.38
CA PRO A 197 -15.58 -1.94 -18.11
C PRO A 197 -16.47 -2.81 -17.22
N LEU A 198 -16.07 -3.07 -15.96
CA LEU A 198 -16.89 -3.77 -14.97
C LEU A 198 -18.17 -3.00 -14.59
N GLY A 199 -18.26 -1.70 -14.93
CA GLY A 199 -19.43 -0.84 -14.67
C GLY A 199 -19.60 -0.38 -13.23
N ARG A 200 -18.64 -0.65 -12.34
CA ARG A 200 -18.64 -0.21 -10.95
C ARG A 200 -17.21 -0.04 -10.40
N VAL A 201 -17.08 0.71 -9.34
CA VAL A 201 -15.86 0.73 -8.52
C VAL A 201 -15.71 -0.58 -7.73
N ALA A 202 -14.49 -0.92 -7.31
CA ALA A 202 -14.25 -2.05 -6.45
C ALA A 202 -14.68 -1.74 -5.01
N GLU A 203 -15.13 -2.75 -4.28
CA GLU A 203 -15.34 -2.65 -2.84
C GLU A 203 -14.00 -2.85 -2.09
N PRO A 204 -13.78 -2.19 -0.94
CA PRO A 204 -12.59 -2.41 -0.12
C PRO A 204 -12.35 -3.89 0.22
N ALA A 205 -13.42 -4.65 0.43
CA ALA A 205 -13.36 -6.08 0.72
C ALA A 205 -12.81 -6.92 -0.45
N GLU A 206 -12.98 -6.48 -1.70
CA GLU A 206 -12.42 -7.18 -2.86
C GLU A 206 -10.89 -7.07 -2.87
N ILE A 207 -10.37 -5.87 -2.59
CA ILE A 207 -8.91 -5.65 -2.49
C ILE A 207 -8.34 -6.34 -1.25
N ALA A 208 -9.07 -6.29 -0.14
CA ALA A 208 -8.69 -6.96 1.11
C ALA A 208 -8.48 -8.47 0.94
N ARG A 209 -9.33 -9.16 0.19
CA ARG A 209 -9.16 -10.59 -0.12
C ARG A 209 -7.89 -10.89 -0.92
N ILE A 210 -7.48 -9.98 -1.81
CA ILE A 210 -6.23 -10.13 -2.55
C ILE A 210 -5.03 -9.90 -1.63
N ILE A 211 -5.11 -8.91 -0.73
CA ILE A 211 -4.09 -8.67 0.30
C ILE A 211 -3.95 -9.90 1.20
N GLU A 212 -5.06 -10.45 1.67
CA GLU A 212 -5.09 -11.68 2.48
C GLU A 212 -4.41 -12.85 1.76
N PHE A 213 -4.80 -13.12 0.51
CA PHE A 213 -4.20 -14.17 -0.31
C PHE A 213 -2.69 -13.99 -0.47
N CYS A 214 -2.23 -12.79 -0.83
CA CYS A 214 -0.81 -12.48 -0.99
C CYS A 214 -0.04 -12.63 0.33
N SER A 215 -0.65 -12.26 1.44
CA SER A 215 -0.03 -12.30 2.77
C SER A 215 0.11 -13.72 3.32
N LEU A 216 -0.89 -14.60 3.09
CA LEU A 216 -0.99 -15.87 3.78
C LEU A 216 -0.86 -17.11 2.87
N ASP A 217 -1.42 -17.05 1.66
CA ASP A 217 -1.65 -18.26 0.85
C ASP A 217 -0.89 -18.27 -0.49
N ALA A 218 -0.50 -17.12 -1.03
CA ALA A 218 0.15 -17.04 -2.34
C ALA A 218 1.43 -17.90 -2.37
N PRO A 219 1.59 -18.80 -3.36
CA PRO A 219 2.80 -19.59 -3.47
C PRO A 219 4.02 -18.72 -3.78
N GLU A 220 5.18 -19.10 -3.28
CA GLU A 220 6.44 -18.35 -3.45
C GLU A 220 6.81 -18.13 -4.92
N SER A 221 6.43 -19.08 -5.80
CA SER A 221 6.64 -18.96 -7.24
C SER A 221 5.92 -17.76 -7.89
N MET A 222 4.95 -17.15 -7.19
CA MET A 222 4.31 -15.91 -7.61
C MET A 222 5.10 -14.65 -7.23
N THR A 223 6.27 -14.77 -6.59
CA THR A 223 7.07 -13.58 -6.26
C THR A 223 7.33 -12.73 -7.50
N GLY A 224 7.16 -11.42 -7.39
CA GLY A 224 7.22 -10.50 -8.51
C GLY A 224 5.89 -10.29 -9.25
N ALA A 225 4.84 -11.03 -8.89
CA ALA A 225 3.52 -10.84 -9.49
C ALA A 225 2.94 -9.45 -9.15
N VAL A 226 2.31 -8.87 -10.16
CA VAL A 226 1.47 -7.68 -10.01
C VAL A 226 0.05 -8.08 -10.37
N ILE A 227 -0.86 -7.93 -9.42
CA ILE A 227 -2.25 -8.36 -9.53
C ILE A 227 -3.11 -7.14 -9.82
N ASP A 228 -3.67 -7.08 -11.04
CA ASP A 228 -4.58 -6.02 -11.43
C ASP A 228 -5.97 -6.27 -10.82
N ALA A 229 -6.48 -5.28 -10.07
CA ALA A 229 -7.77 -5.32 -9.41
C ALA A 229 -8.52 -4.00 -9.66
N ASN A 230 -8.78 -3.70 -10.94
CA ASN A 230 -9.21 -2.37 -11.38
C ASN A 230 -10.43 -2.38 -12.30
N GLY A 231 -11.19 -3.48 -12.36
CA GLY A 231 -12.40 -3.60 -13.19
C GLY A 231 -12.12 -3.50 -14.69
N ALA A 232 -10.93 -3.92 -15.12
CA ALA A 232 -10.41 -3.84 -16.50
C ALA A 232 -10.23 -2.39 -17.02
N SER A 233 -10.22 -1.38 -16.14
CA SER A 233 -9.94 0.00 -16.53
C SER A 233 -8.47 0.22 -16.94
N TYR A 234 -7.63 -0.77 -16.75
CA TYR A 234 -6.32 -0.93 -17.34
C TYR A 234 -5.99 -2.43 -17.46
N VAL A 235 -5.51 -2.84 -18.63
CA VAL A 235 -5.03 -4.19 -18.94
C VAL A 235 -3.62 -4.08 -19.52
N ARG A 236 -2.70 -4.91 -19.03
CA ARG A 236 -1.29 -4.96 -19.49
C ARG A 236 -1.15 -5.84 -20.71
#